data_78d070bde268f80e5bbd7b03579fa226
#
_entry.id   78d070bde268f80e5bbd7b03579fa226
#
_cell.length_a   1.000
_cell.length_b   1.000
_cell.length_c   1.000
_cell.angle_alpha   90.00
_cell.angle_beta   90.00
_cell.angle_gamma   90.00
#
_symmetry.space_group_name_H-M   'P 1'
#
loop_
_entity.id
_entity.type
_entity.pdbx_description
1 polymer ?
#
loop_
_entity_poly.entity_id
_entity_poly.type
_entity_poly.pdbx_seq_one_letter_code
_entity_poly.pdbx_strand_id
1 'polypeptide(L)'
;MVKESLKESLKISWQNPGLWFLGFLSTLFFIPTNEFLFIFSFPFSLFFLYEFKLKEGFTGEKIPFFLILIIFLIFFCLISISVFSEVFLINFIKRKKKEESLKEAGRESLKLTGKIFLLKIFVAFLLIFFWILSNIFLKKSDSFFVIFYIFVSLLSLILLFLLRYLIFFFVVEKKKFLLAIKNSFLVLKENFLKTVEMSFLLFLILFLYTFVFSIFFERGAFTYPLRVFNFFSIYLFGKTSFWPGIIFTALFIILLSIFSSGFIAVYQIASWLILFLKIREKSVEKV
;
A
#
# COMPACT_ATOMS: atom_id res chain seq x y z
N MET A 1 1.13 18.05 16.16
CA MET A 1 0.14 17.02 15.82
C MET A 1 0.64 16.01 14.80
N VAL A 2 0.97 16.40 13.52
CA VAL A 2 1.50 15.46 12.51
C VAL A 2 2.82 14.84 12.98
N LYS A 3 3.82 15.63 13.38
CA LYS A 3 5.12 15.17 13.89
C LYS A 3 5.00 14.21 15.08
N GLU A 4 4.08 14.50 16.00
CA GLU A 4 3.80 13.62 17.15
C GLU A 4 3.17 12.30 16.70
N SER A 5 2.24 12.33 15.74
CA SER A 5 1.64 11.13 15.19
C SER A 5 2.68 10.23 14.54
N LEU A 6 3.63 10.80 13.79
CA LEU A 6 4.75 10.07 13.20
C LEU A 6 5.67 9.44 14.27
N LYS A 7 5.99 10.18 15.35
CA LYS A 7 6.83 9.66 16.44
C LYS A 7 6.14 8.51 17.19
N GLU A 8 4.85 8.66 17.48
CA GLU A 8 4.06 7.64 18.19
C GLU A 8 3.89 6.38 17.33
N SER A 9 3.63 6.53 16.03
CA SER A 9 3.50 5.40 15.10
C SER A 9 4.82 4.64 14.91
N LEU A 10 5.96 5.34 14.89
CA LEU A 10 7.27 4.71 14.82
C LEU A 10 7.49 3.82 16.06
N LYS A 11 7.14 4.30 17.24
CA LYS A 11 7.22 3.53 18.49
C LYS A 11 6.34 2.28 18.43
N ILE A 12 5.08 2.42 17.96
CA ILE A 12 4.16 1.28 17.84
C ILE A 12 4.70 0.24 16.86
N SER A 13 5.18 0.67 15.69
CA SER A 13 5.71 -0.23 14.67
C SER A 13 6.95 -0.98 15.14
N TRP A 14 7.87 -0.27 15.82
CA TRP A 14 9.10 -0.87 16.36
C TRP A 14 8.86 -1.87 17.48
N GLN A 15 7.95 -1.55 18.39
CA GLN A 15 7.65 -2.39 19.54
C GLN A 15 6.81 -3.65 19.22
N ASN A 16 6.32 -3.80 17.97
CA ASN A 16 5.45 -4.91 17.61
C ASN A 16 5.91 -5.59 16.31
N PRO A 17 7.06 -6.29 16.31
CA PRO A 17 7.57 -6.94 15.10
C PRO A 17 6.61 -7.99 14.54
N GLY A 18 5.78 -8.64 15.37
CA GLY A 18 4.75 -9.57 14.88
C GLY A 18 3.71 -8.95 13.94
N LEU A 19 3.55 -7.62 13.97
CA LEU A 19 2.67 -6.92 13.03
C LEU A 19 3.29 -6.74 11.64
N TRP A 20 4.61 -6.87 11.48
CA TRP A 20 5.28 -6.62 10.19
C TRP A 20 4.84 -7.62 9.13
N PHE A 21 4.58 -8.87 9.51
CA PHE A 21 4.04 -9.84 8.57
C PHE A 21 2.64 -9.43 8.05
N LEU A 22 1.78 -8.95 8.94
CA LEU A 22 0.46 -8.42 8.55
C LEU A 22 0.60 -7.12 7.75
N GLY A 23 1.58 -6.28 8.09
CA GLY A 23 1.95 -5.10 7.30
C GLY A 23 2.32 -5.48 5.88
N PHE A 24 3.20 -6.47 5.70
CA PHE A 24 3.56 -7.00 4.39
C PHE A 24 2.33 -7.52 3.64
N LEU A 25 1.49 -8.33 4.26
CA LEU A 25 0.26 -8.81 3.63
C LEU A 25 -0.67 -7.66 3.21
N SER A 26 -0.70 -6.57 3.97
CA SER A 26 -1.52 -5.39 3.61
C SER A 26 -1.00 -4.65 2.38
N THR A 27 0.27 -4.83 2.02
CA THR A 27 0.88 -4.21 0.82
C THR A 27 0.82 -5.08 -0.42
N LEU A 28 0.46 -6.36 -0.30
CA LEU A 28 0.46 -7.31 -1.43
C LEU A 28 -0.42 -6.87 -2.60
N PHE A 29 -1.43 -6.07 -2.36
CA PHE A 29 -2.32 -5.59 -3.40
C PHE A 29 -2.82 -4.15 -3.24
N PHE A 30 -2.33 -3.31 -4.07
CA PHE A 30 -2.89 -2.42 -5.08
C PHE A 30 -3.65 -1.16 -4.70
N ILE A 31 -3.82 -0.77 -3.47
CA ILE A 31 -3.98 0.65 -3.22
C ILE A 31 -2.74 1.03 -2.44
N PRO A 32 -1.81 1.77 -3.02
CA PRO A 32 -0.58 2.11 -2.35
C PRO A 32 -0.89 2.69 -0.98
N THR A 33 -0.14 2.25 -0.01
CA THR A 33 -0.20 2.77 1.34
C THR A 33 0.12 4.26 1.38
N ASN A 34 0.60 4.82 0.26
CA ASN A 34 0.87 6.23 0.10
C ASN A 34 0.22 6.79 -1.17
N GLU A 35 -0.57 7.82 -1.02
CA GLU A 35 -1.40 8.45 -2.04
C GLU A 35 -0.57 9.14 -3.11
N PHE A 36 0.56 9.74 -2.74
CA PHE A 36 1.47 10.40 -3.69
C PHE A 36 2.17 9.38 -4.59
N LEU A 37 2.60 8.24 -4.05
CA LEU A 37 3.18 7.18 -4.87
C LEU A 37 2.22 6.66 -5.92
N PHE A 38 0.94 6.52 -5.58
CA PHE A 38 -0.07 6.09 -6.54
C PHE A 38 -0.15 7.05 -7.74
N ILE A 39 -0.16 8.35 -7.48
CA ILE A 39 -0.25 9.37 -8.54
C ILE A 39 0.98 9.32 -9.46
N PHE A 40 2.17 9.08 -8.90
CA PHE A 40 3.40 9.04 -9.71
C PHE A 40 3.62 7.70 -10.40
N SER A 41 3.29 6.58 -9.76
CA SER A 41 3.58 5.24 -10.30
C SER A 41 2.52 4.71 -11.26
N PHE A 42 1.26 5.02 -11.05
CA PHE A 42 0.16 4.46 -11.83
C PHE A 42 0.17 4.86 -13.31
N PRO A 43 0.39 6.13 -13.68
CA PRO A 43 0.51 6.50 -15.09
C PRO A 43 1.68 5.83 -15.78
N PHE A 44 2.81 5.69 -15.06
CA PHE A 44 4.02 5.07 -15.58
C PHE A 44 3.81 3.58 -15.87
N SER A 45 3.10 2.87 -15.00
CA SER A 45 2.80 1.45 -15.19
C SER A 45 1.83 1.21 -16.35
N LEU A 46 0.84 2.08 -16.55
CA LEU A 46 -0.08 1.99 -17.70
C LEU A 46 0.62 2.30 -19.02
N PHE A 47 1.52 3.29 -19.05
CA PHE A 47 2.34 3.61 -20.22
C PHE A 47 3.24 2.43 -20.59
N PHE A 48 3.89 1.80 -19.61
CA PHE A 48 4.73 0.62 -19.82
C PHE A 48 3.92 -0.58 -20.36
N LEU A 49 2.72 -0.83 -19.84
CA LEU A 49 1.83 -1.87 -20.33
C LEU A 49 1.33 -1.60 -21.75
N TYR A 50 1.12 -0.34 -22.11
CA TYR A 50 0.73 0.07 -23.44
C TYR A 50 1.87 -0.11 -24.45
N GLU A 51 3.09 0.31 -24.11
CA GLU A 51 4.28 0.13 -24.96
C GLU A 51 4.64 -1.35 -25.13
N PHE A 52 4.55 -2.14 -24.06
CA PHE A 52 4.83 -3.57 -24.08
C PHE A 52 3.86 -4.35 -25.00
N LYS A 53 2.56 -4.01 -24.96
CA LYS A 53 1.56 -4.59 -25.85
C LYS A 53 1.73 -4.23 -27.33
N LEU A 54 2.29 -3.05 -27.63
CA LEU A 54 2.47 -2.60 -29.01
C LEU A 54 3.77 -3.13 -29.65
N LYS A 55 4.83 -3.36 -28.87
CA LYS A 55 6.12 -3.82 -29.40
C LYS A 55 6.27 -5.33 -29.50
N GLU A 56 5.73 -6.07 -28.55
CA GLU A 56 5.68 -7.53 -28.60
C GLU A 56 4.27 -7.94 -28.99
N GLY A 57 4.03 -8.01 -30.28
CA GLY A 57 2.79 -8.62 -30.78
C GLY A 57 2.60 -9.96 -30.07
N PHE A 58 1.58 -10.06 -29.24
CA PHE A 58 1.13 -11.33 -28.67
C PHE A 58 0.93 -12.27 -29.85
N THR A 59 1.94 -13.05 -30.15
CA THR A 59 1.86 -14.14 -31.11
C THR A 59 0.74 -15.03 -30.61
N GLY A 60 -0.31 -15.10 -31.40
CA GLY A 60 -1.67 -15.56 -31.16
C GLY A 60 -1.93 -16.90 -30.48
N GLU A 61 -1.15 -17.27 -29.45
CA GLU A 61 -1.50 -18.38 -28.57
C GLU A 61 -2.64 -17.93 -27.65
N LYS A 62 -3.81 -18.50 -27.90
CA LYS A 62 -5.00 -18.28 -27.07
C LYS A 62 -4.70 -18.76 -25.65
N ILE A 63 -4.49 -17.84 -24.71
CA ILE A 63 -4.38 -18.19 -23.29
C ILE A 63 -5.65 -18.96 -22.92
N PRO A 64 -5.55 -20.18 -22.39
CA PRO A 64 -6.72 -20.99 -22.03
C PRO A 64 -7.58 -20.21 -21.03
N PHE A 65 -8.89 -20.14 -21.26
CA PHE A 65 -9.85 -19.45 -20.39
C PHE A 65 -9.71 -19.89 -18.91
N PHE A 66 -9.41 -21.16 -18.70
CA PHE A 66 -9.17 -21.73 -17.37
C PHE A 66 -7.96 -21.07 -16.66
N LEU A 67 -6.89 -20.76 -17.38
CA LEU A 67 -5.72 -20.09 -16.82
C LEU A 67 -6.07 -18.65 -16.37
N ILE A 68 -6.85 -17.93 -17.18
CA ILE A 68 -7.34 -16.59 -16.84
C ILE A 68 -8.19 -16.64 -15.57
N LEU A 69 -9.08 -17.66 -15.46
CA LEU A 69 -9.92 -17.84 -14.27
C LEU A 69 -9.09 -18.12 -13.02
N ILE A 70 -8.07 -18.98 -13.11
CA ILE A 70 -7.17 -19.26 -11.98
C ILE A 70 -6.43 -18.01 -11.55
N ILE A 71 -5.85 -17.26 -12.50
CA ILE A 71 -5.15 -16.01 -12.20
C ILE A 71 -6.09 -15.02 -11.51
N PHE A 72 -7.33 -14.90 -12.00
CA PHE A 72 -8.34 -14.03 -11.40
C PHE A 72 -8.68 -14.45 -9.97
N LEU A 73 -8.85 -15.75 -9.71
CA LEU A 73 -9.12 -16.27 -8.36
C LEU A 73 -7.96 -16.02 -7.40
N ILE A 74 -6.72 -16.27 -7.84
CA ILE A 74 -5.52 -15.98 -7.03
C ILE A 74 -5.47 -14.50 -6.69
N PHE A 75 -5.71 -13.63 -7.68
CA PHE A 75 -5.71 -12.18 -7.51
C PHE A 75 -6.78 -11.73 -6.51
N PHE A 76 -7.99 -12.27 -6.62
CA PHE A 76 -9.09 -11.99 -5.71
C PHE A 76 -8.77 -12.42 -4.26
N CYS A 77 -8.20 -13.60 -4.07
CA CYS A 77 -7.76 -14.08 -2.76
C CYS A 77 -6.70 -13.16 -2.14
N LEU A 78 -5.70 -12.78 -2.93
CA LEU A 78 -4.62 -11.90 -2.47
C LEU A 78 -5.14 -10.51 -2.06
N ILE A 79 -6.04 -9.91 -2.85
CA ILE A 79 -6.68 -8.63 -2.47
C ILE A 79 -7.47 -8.78 -1.16
N SER A 80 -8.22 -9.88 -1.00
CA SER A 80 -9.01 -10.14 0.20
C SER A 80 -8.12 -10.24 1.44
N ILE A 81 -6.98 -10.94 1.34
CA ILE A 81 -5.98 -11.05 2.40
C ILE A 81 -5.38 -9.68 2.74
N SER A 82 -5.05 -8.87 1.72
CA SER A 82 -4.50 -7.54 1.90
C SER A 82 -5.48 -6.62 2.64
N VAL A 83 -6.74 -6.58 2.23
CA VAL A 83 -7.78 -5.77 2.90
C VAL A 83 -8.02 -6.24 4.33
N PHE A 84 -8.11 -7.56 4.55
CA PHE A 84 -8.25 -8.12 5.91
C PHE A 84 -7.09 -7.68 6.80
N SER A 85 -5.85 -7.79 6.32
CA SER A 85 -4.66 -7.44 7.09
C SER A 85 -4.63 -5.95 7.46
N GLU A 86 -5.02 -5.05 6.56
CA GLU A 86 -5.13 -3.62 6.85
C GLU A 86 -6.20 -3.34 7.91
N VAL A 87 -7.40 -3.90 7.77
CA VAL A 87 -8.49 -3.74 8.74
C VAL A 87 -8.10 -4.29 10.11
N PHE A 88 -7.41 -5.43 10.12
CA PHE A 88 -6.91 -6.03 11.34
C PHE A 88 -5.89 -5.14 12.04
N LEU A 89 -4.93 -4.57 11.29
CA LEU A 89 -3.94 -3.64 11.83
C LEU A 89 -4.60 -2.41 12.46
N ILE A 90 -5.59 -1.81 11.79
CA ILE A 90 -6.34 -0.67 12.33
C ILE A 90 -7.05 -1.04 13.63
N ASN A 91 -7.75 -2.17 13.66
CA ASN A 91 -8.44 -2.64 14.87
C ASN A 91 -7.46 -2.96 15.99
N PHE A 92 -6.33 -3.60 15.68
CA PHE A 92 -5.31 -3.94 16.66
C PHE A 92 -4.70 -2.69 17.30
N ILE A 93 -4.27 -1.72 16.49
CA ILE A 93 -3.63 -0.49 17.01
C ILE A 93 -4.62 0.31 17.86
N LYS A 94 -5.91 0.39 17.42
CA LYS A 94 -6.97 1.01 18.20
C LYS A 94 -7.15 0.35 19.57
N ARG A 95 -7.16 -0.97 19.61
CA ARG A 95 -7.45 -1.77 20.81
C ARG A 95 -6.28 -1.88 21.77
N LYS A 96 -5.03 -1.76 21.27
CA LYS A 96 -3.85 -1.74 22.13
C LYS A 96 -3.92 -0.63 23.20
N LYS A 97 -4.62 0.47 22.91
CA LYS A 97 -4.94 1.50 23.92
C LYS A 97 -5.96 1.03 24.97
N LYS A 98 -6.66 -0.12 24.78
CA LYS A 98 -7.76 -0.60 25.63
C LYS A 98 -7.55 -2.00 26.23
N GLU A 99 -6.39 -2.63 26.03
CA GLU A 99 -6.06 -4.00 26.50
C GLU A 99 -7.05 -5.12 26.06
N GLU A 100 -7.73 -4.94 24.93
CA GLU A 100 -8.70 -5.91 24.42
C GLU A 100 -8.03 -7.06 23.65
N SER A 101 -8.69 -8.24 23.57
CA SER A 101 -8.08 -9.46 23.03
C SER A 101 -7.89 -9.43 21.50
N LEU A 102 -6.77 -10.02 21.02
CA LEU A 102 -6.43 -10.22 19.60
C LEU A 102 -7.53 -10.98 18.83
N LYS A 103 -8.18 -11.96 19.48
CA LYS A 103 -9.22 -12.79 18.88
C LYS A 103 -10.45 -11.95 18.47
N GLU A 104 -10.82 -10.98 19.30
CA GLU A 104 -11.94 -10.08 19.00
C GLU A 104 -11.60 -9.11 17.87
N ALA A 105 -10.36 -8.60 17.83
CA ALA A 105 -9.89 -7.78 16.71
C ALA A 105 -10.00 -8.54 15.38
N GLY A 106 -9.60 -9.82 15.36
CA GLY A 106 -9.72 -10.67 14.19
C GLY A 106 -11.16 -10.88 13.74
N ARG A 107 -12.05 -11.20 14.67
CA ARG A 107 -13.47 -11.45 14.37
C ARG A 107 -14.19 -10.20 13.83
N GLU A 108 -13.90 -9.03 14.39
CA GLU A 108 -14.45 -7.76 13.88
C GLU A 108 -13.89 -7.42 12.50
N SER A 109 -12.60 -7.66 12.30
CA SER A 109 -11.96 -7.39 11.00
C SER A 109 -12.57 -8.23 9.89
N LEU A 110 -12.84 -9.51 10.12
CA LEU A 110 -13.52 -10.38 9.16
C LEU A 110 -14.88 -9.84 8.73
N LYS A 111 -15.68 -9.33 9.68
CA LYS A 111 -17.01 -8.77 9.39
C LYS A 111 -16.95 -7.50 8.53
N LEU A 112 -15.90 -6.72 8.67
CA LEU A 112 -15.73 -5.44 7.96
C LEU A 112 -15.00 -5.58 6.64
N THR A 113 -14.18 -6.63 6.46
CA THR A 113 -13.35 -6.87 5.27
C THR A 113 -14.15 -6.81 3.99
N GLY A 114 -15.29 -7.51 3.91
CA GLY A 114 -16.11 -7.53 2.70
C GLY A 114 -16.61 -6.14 2.27
N LYS A 115 -17.05 -5.31 3.23
CA LYS A 115 -17.52 -3.95 2.96
C LYS A 115 -16.39 -3.04 2.48
N ILE A 116 -15.22 -3.13 3.12
CA ILE A 116 -14.05 -2.31 2.77
C ILE A 116 -13.46 -2.78 1.44
N PHE A 117 -13.50 -4.08 1.17
CA PHE A 117 -13.09 -4.66 -0.11
C PHE A 117 -13.93 -4.09 -1.26
N LEU A 118 -15.26 -4.13 -1.17
CA LEU A 118 -16.14 -3.55 -2.18
C LEU A 118 -15.90 -2.05 -2.36
N LEU A 119 -15.71 -1.32 -1.28
CA LEU A 119 -15.41 0.10 -1.32
C LEU A 119 -14.09 0.38 -2.05
N LYS A 120 -13.04 -0.37 -1.76
CA LYS A 120 -11.74 -0.24 -2.44
C LYS A 120 -11.82 -0.56 -3.92
N ILE A 121 -12.53 -1.62 -4.30
CA ILE A 121 -12.75 -1.96 -5.71
C ILE A 121 -13.50 -0.84 -6.42
N PHE A 122 -14.54 -0.28 -5.81
CA PHE A 122 -15.30 0.82 -6.39
C PHE A 122 -14.41 2.06 -6.63
N VAL A 123 -13.60 2.45 -5.64
CA VAL A 123 -12.69 3.58 -5.79
C VAL A 123 -11.59 3.28 -6.83
N ALA A 124 -11.04 2.06 -6.84
CA ALA A 124 -10.06 1.65 -7.85
C ALA A 124 -10.66 1.72 -9.27
N PHE A 125 -11.90 1.27 -9.45
CA PHE A 125 -12.61 1.39 -10.73
C PHE A 125 -12.78 2.85 -11.17
N LEU A 126 -13.18 3.74 -10.26
CA LEU A 126 -13.27 5.18 -10.56
C LEU A 126 -11.92 5.77 -10.96
N LEU A 127 -10.86 5.42 -10.24
CA LEU A 127 -9.50 5.90 -10.55
C LEU A 127 -9.04 5.40 -11.93
N ILE A 128 -9.23 4.12 -12.24
CA ILE A 128 -8.91 3.53 -13.54
C ILE A 128 -9.72 4.22 -14.64
N PHE A 129 -11.00 4.45 -14.43
CA PHE A 129 -11.86 5.15 -15.39
C PHE A 129 -11.34 6.57 -15.71
N PHE A 130 -11.00 7.35 -14.70
CA PHE A 130 -10.43 8.69 -14.90
C PHE A 130 -9.09 8.67 -15.63
N TRP A 131 -8.24 7.69 -15.33
CA TRP A 131 -6.96 7.53 -16.01
C TRP A 131 -7.09 7.06 -17.45
N ILE A 132 -8.04 6.17 -17.76
CA ILE A 132 -8.36 5.80 -19.15
C ILE A 132 -8.87 7.01 -19.91
N LEU A 133 -9.76 7.79 -19.29
CA LEU A 133 -10.28 9.02 -19.89
C LEU A 133 -9.16 10.01 -20.19
N SER A 134 -8.20 10.15 -19.28
CA SER A 134 -7.00 10.97 -19.47
C SER A 134 -6.19 10.56 -20.69
N ASN A 135 -6.01 9.25 -20.92
CA ASN A 135 -5.29 8.73 -22.10
C ASN A 135 -6.02 8.96 -23.43
N ILE A 136 -7.36 9.04 -23.41
CA ILE A 136 -8.13 9.37 -24.63
C ILE A 136 -7.84 10.81 -25.06
N PHE A 137 -7.67 11.73 -24.11
CA PHE A 137 -7.36 13.13 -24.37
C PHE A 137 -5.91 13.36 -24.83
N LEU A 138 -4.97 12.47 -24.53
CA LEU A 138 -3.59 12.49 -25.05
C LEU A 138 -3.53 12.61 -26.57
N LYS A 139 -4.47 11.98 -27.28
CA LYS A 139 -4.51 11.96 -28.74
C LYS A 139 -4.99 13.26 -29.38
N LYS A 140 -5.50 14.23 -28.60
CA LYS A 140 -6.12 15.43 -29.15
C LYS A 140 -5.23 16.68 -29.14
N SER A 141 -4.48 16.92 -28.05
CA SER A 141 -3.60 18.09 -27.93
C SER A 141 -2.73 17.95 -26.68
N ASP A 142 -1.42 18.22 -26.79
CA ASP A 142 -0.45 18.08 -25.68
C ASP A 142 -0.77 19.01 -24.52
N SER A 143 -1.15 20.26 -24.78
CA SER A 143 -1.47 21.24 -23.74
C SER A 143 -2.74 20.89 -22.97
N PHE A 144 -3.77 20.43 -23.64
CA PHE A 144 -5.01 20.00 -23.01
C PHE A 144 -4.80 18.75 -22.15
N PHE A 145 -3.95 17.84 -22.63
CA PHE A 145 -3.57 16.64 -21.88
C PHE A 145 -2.91 17.00 -20.53
N VAL A 146 -1.94 17.91 -20.52
CA VAL A 146 -1.24 18.32 -19.29
C VAL A 146 -2.23 18.87 -18.25
N ILE A 147 -3.13 19.77 -18.65
CA ILE A 147 -4.14 20.34 -17.76
C ILE A 147 -5.07 19.26 -17.22
N PHE A 148 -5.56 18.39 -18.10
CA PHE A 148 -6.46 17.31 -17.71
C PHE A 148 -5.79 16.29 -16.81
N TYR A 149 -4.51 15.96 -17.09
CA TYR A 149 -3.70 15.09 -16.26
C TYR A 149 -3.53 15.62 -14.82
N ILE A 150 -3.21 16.92 -14.69
CA ILE A 150 -3.11 17.58 -13.39
C ILE A 150 -4.45 17.51 -12.65
N PHE A 151 -5.56 17.78 -13.34
CA PHE A 151 -6.90 17.72 -12.76
C PHE A 151 -7.23 16.29 -12.25
N VAL A 152 -7.00 15.27 -13.07
CA VAL A 152 -7.24 13.87 -12.69
C VAL A 152 -6.34 13.44 -11.53
N SER A 153 -5.09 13.90 -11.50
CA SER A 153 -4.15 13.64 -10.39
C SER A 153 -4.64 14.23 -9.08
N LEU A 154 -5.09 15.49 -9.09
CA LEU A 154 -5.64 16.15 -7.91
C LEU A 154 -6.94 15.48 -7.42
N LEU A 155 -7.83 15.13 -8.35
CA LEU A 155 -9.07 14.42 -8.04
C LEU A 155 -8.77 13.05 -7.41
N SER A 156 -7.80 12.31 -7.97
CA SER A 156 -7.36 11.02 -7.45
C SER A 156 -6.82 11.15 -6.02
N LEU A 157 -6.02 12.18 -5.75
CA LEU A 157 -5.50 12.47 -4.42
C LEU A 157 -6.62 12.70 -3.40
N ILE A 158 -7.60 13.51 -3.75
CA ILE A 158 -8.77 13.79 -2.90
C ILE A 158 -9.57 12.50 -2.64
N LEU A 159 -9.82 11.69 -3.66
CA LEU A 159 -10.53 10.41 -3.51
C LEU A 159 -9.78 9.44 -2.61
N LEU A 160 -8.46 9.37 -2.70
CA LEU A 160 -7.64 8.50 -1.84
C LEU A 160 -7.65 8.98 -0.39
N PHE A 161 -7.60 10.29 -0.13
CA PHE A 161 -7.75 10.84 1.23
C PHE A 161 -9.13 10.56 1.81
N LEU A 162 -10.18 10.74 1.02
CA LEU A 162 -11.55 10.40 1.42
C LEU A 162 -11.69 8.93 1.76
N LEU A 163 -11.15 8.05 0.91
CA LEU A 163 -11.15 6.61 1.15
C LEU A 163 -10.46 6.25 2.47
N ARG A 164 -9.32 6.88 2.77
CA ARG A 164 -8.57 6.67 4.00
C ARG A 164 -9.41 7.01 5.25
N TYR A 165 -9.98 8.20 5.28
CA TYR A 165 -10.86 8.60 6.39
C TYR A 165 -12.13 7.76 6.46
N LEU A 166 -12.70 7.39 5.33
CA LEU A 166 -13.89 6.54 5.26
C LEU A 166 -13.64 5.17 5.90
N ILE A 167 -12.49 4.56 5.61
CA ILE A 167 -12.09 3.29 6.25
C ILE A 167 -12.00 3.47 7.78
N PHE A 168 -11.40 4.56 8.27
CA PHE A 168 -11.31 4.80 9.70
C PHE A 168 -12.68 5.02 10.34
N PHE A 169 -13.60 5.74 9.70
CA PHE A 169 -14.97 5.89 10.22
C PHE A 169 -15.72 4.54 10.28
N PHE A 170 -15.47 3.65 9.33
CA PHE A 170 -16.03 2.30 9.36
C PHE A 170 -15.43 1.43 10.45
N VAL A 171 -14.12 1.40 10.56
CA VAL A 171 -13.42 0.48 11.45
C VAL A 171 -13.40 1.02 12.89
N VAL A 172 -13.12 2.30 13.06
CA VAL A 172 -12.94 2.90 14.39
C VAL A 172 -14.26 3.31 15.01
N GLU A 173 -15.13 4.02 14.27
CA GLU A 173 -16.36 4.59 14.80
C GLU A 173 -17.60 3.75 14.46
N LYS A 174 -17.47 2.70 13.66
CA LYS A 174 -18.58 1.78 13.24
C LYS A 174 -19.77 2.52 12.64
N LYS A 175 -19.55 3.65 11.94
CA LYS A 175 -20.61 4.48 11.38
C LYS A 175 -21.29 3.83 10.18
N LYS A 176 -22.56 4.18 9.95
CA LYS A 176 -23.29 3.82 8.73
C LYS A 176 -22.66 4.49 7.51
N PHE A 177 -22.77 3.87 6.32
CA PHE A 177 -22.09 4.26 5.09
C PHE A 177 -22.23 5.76 4.75
N LEU A 178 -23.46 6.26 4.61
CA LEU A 178 -23.71 7.66 4.25
C LEU A 178 -23.15 8.65 5.28
N LEU A 179 -23.28 8.32 6.56
CA LEU A 179 -22.74 9.14 7.64
C LEU A 179 -21.20 9.14 7.64
N ALA A 180 -20.59 8.00 7.34
CA ALA A 180 -19.14 7.88 7.22
C ALA A 180 -18.61 8.73 6.05
N ILE A 181 -19.28 8.73 4.88
CA ILE A 181 -18.91 9.58 3.73
C ILE A 181 -18.99 11.06 4.13
N LYS A 182 -20.13 11.51 4.69
CA LYS A 182 -20.32 12.90 5.12
C LYS A 182 -19.22 13.34 6.09
N ASN A 183 -18.94 12.51 7.10
CA ASN A 183 -17.94 12.83 8.12
C ASN A 183 -16.51 12.81 7.55
N SER A 184 -16.20 11.90 6.62
CA SER A 184 -14.90 11.86 5.95
C SER A 184 -14.63 13.13 5.16
N PHE A 185 -15.65 13.62 4.45
CA PHE A 185 -15.56 14.88 3.72
C PHE A 185 -15.37 16.08 4.66
N LEU A 186 -16.11 16.15 5.76
CA LEU A 186 -15.96 17.22 6.75
C LEU A 186 -14.57 17.23 7.38
N VAL A 187 -14.07 16.06 7.82
CA VAL A 187 -12.73 15.93 8.40
C VAL A 187 -11.66 16.33 7.40
N LEU A 188 -11.77 15.89 6.14
CA LEU A 188 -10.83 16.26 5.08
C LEU A 188 -10.86 17.78 4.82
N LYS A 189 -12.04 18.39 4.70
CA LYS A 189 -12.21 19.85 4.48
C LYS A 189 -11.56 20.65 5.61
N GLU A 190 -11.83 20.30 6.86
CA GLU A 190 -11.34 21.05 8.02
C GLU A 190 -9.85 20.84 8.29
N ASN A 191 -9.27 19.71 7.88
CA ASN A 191 -7.88 19.33 8.17
C ASN A 191 -7.07 19.04 6.92
N PHE A 192 -7.42 19.65 5.78
CA PHE A 192 -6.81 19.39 4.48
C PHE A 192 -5.27 19.54 4.51
N LEU A 193 -4.77 20.65 5.04
CA LEU A 193 -3.33 20.93 5.13
C LEU A 193 -2.58 19.86 5.96
N LYS A 194 -3.15 19.43 7.09
CA LYS A 194 -2.54 18.37 7.93
C LYS A 194 -2.55 17.01 7.22
N THR A 195 -3.59 16.75 6.43
CA THR A 195 -3.72 15.55 5.62
C THR A 195 -2.65 15.51 4.53
N VAL A 196 -2.47 16.61 3.80
CA VAL A 196 -1.43 16.77 2.78
C VAL A 196 -0.03 16.66 3.41
N GLU A 197 0.22 17.38 4.51
CA GLU A 197 1.48 17.32 5.26
C GLU A 197 1.83 15.89 5.68
N MET A 198 0.87 15.15 6.26
CA MET A 198 1.07 13.75 6.65
C MET A 198 1.41 12.87 5.46
N SER A 199 0.64 12.96 4.39
CA SER A 199 0.85 12.14 3.18
C SER A 199 2.20 12.47 2.52
N PHE A 200 2.58 13.73 2.46
CA PHE A 200 3.86 14.17 1.91
C PHE A 200 5.05 13.67 2.74
N LEU A 201 4.99 13.78 4.06
CA LEU A 201 6.06 13.27 4.93
C LEU A 201 6.20 11.74 4.84
N LEU A 202 5.09 11.01 4.79
CA LEU A 202 5.10 9.57 4.57
C LEU A 202 5.65 9.21 3.19
N PHE A 203 5.35 10.00 2.16
CA PHE A 203 5.94 9.85 0.83
C PHE A 203 7.46 10.03 0.86
N LEU A 204 7.97 11.09 1.51
CA LEU A 204 9.41 11.31 1.64
C LEU A 204 10.11 10.16 2.35
N ILE A 205 9.54 9.65 3.44
CA ILE A 205 10.08 8.51 4.18
C ILE A 205 10.14 7.27 3.29
N LEU A 206 9.07 7.00 2.55
CA LEU A 206 9.00 5.85 1.65
C LEU A 206 9.94 6.01 0.44
N PHE A 207 10.04 7.23 -0.09
CA PHE A 207 10.98 7.55 -1.17
C PHE A 207 12.43 7.32 -0.73
N LEU A 208 12.82 7.85 0.44
CA LEU A 208 14.14 7.65 1.01
C LEU A 208 14.42 6.16 1.26
N TYR A 209 13.45 5.46 1.83
CA TYR A 209 13.57 4.01 2.02
C TYR A 209 13.79 3.28 0.68
N THR A 210 12.97 3.54 -0.33
CA THR A 210 13.08 2.90 -1.65
C THR A 210 14.41 3.25 -2.31
N PHE A 211 14.86 4.50 -2.20
CA PHE A 211 16.14 4.97 -2.74
C PHE A 211 17.33 4.26 -2.08
N VAL A 212 17.36 4.21 -0.74
CA VAL A 212 18.41 3.50 0.00
C VAL A 212 18.39 2.01 -0.32
N PHE A 213 17.21 1.41 -0.41
CA PHE A 213 17.04 0.00 -0.75
C PHE A 213 17.53 -0.29 -2.18
N SER A 214 17.21 0.56 -3.16
CA SER A 214 17.70 0.43 -4.54
C SER A 214 19.23 0.51 -4.62
N ILE A 215 19.83 1.51 -3.96
CA ILE A 215 21.32 1.63 -3.93
C ILE A 215 21.95 0.37 -3.31
N PHE A 216 21.36 -0.13 -2.22
CA PHE A 216 21.84 -1.33 -1.56
C PHE A 216 21.74 -2.56 -2.48
N PHE A 217 20.66 -2.69 -3.23
CA PHE A 217 20.45 -3.76 -4.20
C PHE A 217 21.39 -3.64 -5.41
N GLU A 218 21.51 -2.47 -6.01
CA GLU A 218 22.34 -2.27 -7.21
C GLU A 218 23.84 -2.46 -6.93
N ARG A 219 24.32 -2.01 -5.76
CA ARG A 219 25.77 -1.95 -5.47
C ARG A 219 26.36 -3.16 -4.75
N GLY A 220 25.58 -4.13 -4.29
CA GLY A 220 26.27 -5.22 -3.62
C GLY A 220 25.46 -6.26 -2.89
N ALA A 221 24.18 -6.01 -2.59
CA ALA A 221 23.39 -6.96 -1.83
C ALA A 221 23.22 -8.32 -2.53
N PHE A 222 23.26 -8.33 -3.86
CA PHE A 222 23.27 -9.57 -4.64
C PHE A 222 24.64 -10.21 -4.75
N THR A 223 25.69 -9.40 -4.89
CA THR A 223 27.04 -9.91 -5.17
C THR A 223 27.76 -10.41 -3.92
N TYR A 224 27.57 -9.76 -2.76
CA TYR A 224 28.24 -10.16 -1.53
C TYR A 224 27.70 -11.49 -0.94
N PRO A 225 26.40 -11.68 -0.72
CA PRO A 225 25.88 -12.96 -0.27
C PRO A 225 26.18 -14.11 -1.22
N LEU A 226 26.08 -13.89 -2.55
CA LEU A 226 26.46 -14.89 -3.55
C LEU A 226 27.94 -15.25 -3.47
N ARG A 227 28.84 -14.29 -3.29
CA ARG A 227 30.29 -14.57 -3.14
C ARG A 227 30.59 -15.30 -1.85
N VAL A 228 30.01 -14.87 -0.74
CA VAL A 228 30.17 -15.54 0.57
C VAL A 228 29.64 -16.97 0.52
N PHE A 229 28.46 -17.15 -0.07
CA PHE A 229 27.87 -18.49 -0.17
C PHE A 229 28.61 -19.39 -1.15
N ASN A 230 29.12 -18.87 -2.26
CA ASN A 230 29.97 -19.63 -3.16
C ASN A 230 31.28 -20.05 -2.48
N PHE A 231 31.87 -19.14 -1.68
CA PHE A 231 33.05 -19.50 -0.87
C PHE A 231 32.75 -20.62 0.11
N PHE A 232 31.64 -20.56 0.86
CA PHE A 232 31.21 -21.64 1.75
C PHE A 232 30.88 -22.93 1.01
N SER A 233 30.26 -22.85 -0.16
CA SER A 233 29.94 -24.01 -1.00
C SER A 233 31.20 -24.72 -1.50
N ILE A 234 32.23 -23.96 -1.93
CA ILE A 234 33.50 -24.52 -2.32
C ILE A 234 34.18 -25.20 -1.12
N TYR A 235 34.15 -24.57 0.04
CA TYR A 235 34.81 -25.05 1.24
C TYR A 235 34.14 -26.33 1.79
N LEU A 236 32.80 -26.42 1.80
CA LEU A 236 32.07 -27.56 2.36
C LEU A 236 31.86 -28.72 1.39
N PHE A 237 31.70 -28.46 0.11
CA PHE A 237 31.32 -29.45 -0.89
C PHE A 237 32.35 -29.68 -2.01
N GLY A 238 33.48 -28.96 -1.99
CA GLY A 238 34.55 -29.11 -2.98
C GLY A 238 34.12 -28.77 -4.42
N LYS A 239 32.91 -28.30 -4.66
CA LYS A 239 32.38 -27.92 -5.97
C LYS A 239 31.61 -26.60 -5.88
N THR A 240 31.76 -25.77 -6.92
CA THR A 240 30.94 -24.56 -7.11
C THR A 240 29.50 -24.96 -7.41
N SER A 241 28.68 -25.04 -6.40
CA SER A 241 27.25 -25.24 -6.57
C SER A 241 26.58 -23.86 -6.68
N PHE A 242 26.34 -23.43 -7.91
CA PHE A 242 25.73 -22.13 -8.21
C PHE A 242 24.28 -22.01 -7.68
N TRP A 243 23.52 -23.09 -7.76
CA TRP A 243 22.10 -23.12 -7.40
C TRP A 243 21.78 -22.86 -5.92
N PRO A 244 22.45 -23.49 -4.93
CA PRO A 244 22.19 -23.19 -3.52
C PRO A 244 22.46 -21.74 -3.15
N GLY A 245 23.50 -21.12 -3.75
CA GLY A 245 23.81 -19.69 -3.54
C GLY A 245 22.71 -18.77 -4.04
N ILE A 246 22.15 -19.06 -5.22
CA ILE A 246 21.03 -18.30 -5.78
C ILE A 246 19.79 -18.45 -4.90
N ILE A 247 19.44 -19.68 -4.50
CA ILE A 247 18.26 -19.95 -3.68
C ILE A 247 18.39 -19.24 -2.32
N PHE A 248 19.54 -19.34 -1.66
CA PHE A 248 19.77 -18.67 -0.38
C PHE A 248 19.68 -17.15 -0.51
N THR A 249 20.30 -16.57 -1.54
CA THR A 249 20.25 -15.13 -1.78
C THR A 249 18.82 -14.68 -2.07
N ALA A 250 18.09 -15.43 -2.89
CA ALA A 250 16.69 -15.12 -3.19
C ALA A 250 15.82 -15.19 -1.93
N LEU A 251 15.98 -16.21 -1.10
CA LEU A 251 15.25 -16.33 0.17
C LEU A 251 15.59 -15.20 1.14
N PHE A 252 16.88 -14.82 1.24
CA PHE A 252 17.31 -13.70 2.07
C PHE A 252 16.68 -12.38 1.63
N ILE A 253 16.67 -12.13 0.31
CA ILE A 253 16.05 -10.94 -0.27
C ILE A 253 14.53 -10.91 -0.01
N ILE A 254 13.86 -12.04 -0.22
CA ILE A 254 12.44 -12.16 0.04
C ILE A 254 12.14 -11.86 1.53
N LEU A 255 12.89 -12.46 2.45
CA LEU A 255 12.72 -12.22 3.89
C LEU A 255 12.97 -10.74 4.24
N LEU A 256 14.06 -10.16 3.74
CA LEU A 256 14.37 -8.74 3.96
C LEU A 256 13.26 -7.84 3.43
N SER A 257 12.71 -8.14 2.25
CA SER A 257 11.60 -7.40 1.65
C SER A 257 10.31 -7.53 2.47
N ILE A 258 10.01 -8.72 2.99
CA ILE A 258 8.84 -8.95 3.87
C ILE A 258 8.96 -8.12 5.15
N PHE A 259 10.10 -8.17 5.83
CA PHE A 259 10.29 -7.46 7.08
C PHE A 259 10.26 -5.93 6.89
N SER A 260 10.99 -5.44 5.89
CA SER A 260 11.12 -4.01 5.68
C SER A 260 9.85 -3.36 5.14
N SER A 261 9.20 -3.97 4.16
CA SER A 261 7.91 -3.47 3.64
C SER A 261 6.80 -3.60 4.69
N GLY A 262 6.82 -4.68 5.47
CA GLY A 262 5.90 -4.88 6.58
C GLY A 262 6.02 -3.82 7.65
N PHE A 263 7.24 -3.49 8.08
CA PHE A 263 7.49 -2.40 9.04
C PHE A 263 6.93 -1.07 8.53
N ILE A 264 7.24 -0.72 7.28
CA ILE A 264 6.80 0.54 6.67
C ILE A 264 5.28 0.61 6.56
N ALA A 265 4.63 -0.48 6.16
CA ALA A 265 3.18 -0.52 6.06
C ALA A 265 2.50 -0.33 7.42
N VAL A 266 2.98 -1.00 8.47
CA VAL A 266 2.49 -0.80 9.85
C VAL A 266 2.69 0.66 10.27
N TYR A 267 3.86 1.22 10.01
CA TYR A 267 4.18 2.61 10.33
C TYR A 267 3.22 3.58 9.64
N GLN A 268 2.96 3.40 8.35
CA GLN A 268 2.03 4.26 7.59
C GLN A 268 0.59 4.15 8.11
N ILE A 269 0.08 2.93 8.29
CA ILE A 269 -1.29 2.72 8.80
C ILE A 269 -1.44 3.32 10.20
N ALA A 270 -0.45 3.10 11.08
CA ALA A 270 -0.44 3.68 12.42
C ALA A 270 -0.41 5.21 12.38
N SER A 271 0.42 5.82 11.52
CA SER A 271 0.54 7.28 11.40
C SER A 271 -0.79 7.93 11.02
N TRP A 272 -1.48 7.38 10.03
CA TRP A 272 -2.79 7.84 9.61
C TRP A 272 -3.86 7.65 10.69
N LEU A 273 -3.86 6.50 11.34
CA LEU A 273 -4.83 6.21 12.42
C LEU A 273 -4.64 7.16 13.60
N ILE A 274 -3.40 7.39 14.04
CA ILE A 274 -3.11 8.28 15.16
C ILE A 274 -3.47 9.73 14.80
N LEU A 275 -3.18 10.17 13.57
CA LEU A 275 -3.60 11.48 13.11
C LEU A 275 -5.13 11.63 13.15
N PHE A 276 -5.86 10.63 12.65
CA PHE A 276 -7.32 10.60 12.69
C PHE A 276 -7.86 10.70 14.12
N LEU A 277 -7.32 9.92 15.05
CA LEU A 277 -7.76 9.94 16.45
C LEU A 277 -7.51 11.30 17.09
N LYS A 278 -6.33 11.91 16.89
CA LYS A 278 -6.01 13.26 17.41
C LYS A 278 -6.89 14.37 16.81
N ILE A 279 -7.29 14.24 15.52
CA ILE A 279 -8.24 15.16 14.89
C ILE A 279 -9.59 15.04 15.56
N ARG A 280 -10.04 13.81 15.84
CA ARG A 280 -11.33 13.56 16.48
C ARG A 280 -11.38 14.01 17.94
N GLU A 281 -10.33 13.78 18.73
CA GLU A 281 -10.22 14.27 20.09
C GLU A 281 -10.41 15.79 20.15
N LYS A 282 -9.70 16.54 19.29
CA LYS A 282 -9.85 18.02 19.22
C LYS A 282 -11.21 18.51 18.73
N SER A 283 -11.91 17.71 17.94
CA SER A 283 -13.28 18.08 17.48
C SER A 283 -14.31 17.93 18.59
N VAL A 284 -14.10 17.02 19.53
CA VAL A 284 -14.97 16.81 20.70
C VAL A 284 -14.77 17.88 21.76
N GLU A 285 -13.52 18.35 21.96
CA GLU A 285 -13.19 19.42 22.91
C GLU A 285 -13.76 20.81 22.51
N LYS A 286 -14.19 20.97 21.26
CA LYS A 286 -14.73 22.24 20.74
C LYS A 286 -16.28 22.34 20.82
N VAL A 287 -16.94 21.26 21.21
CA VAL A 287 -18.40 21.18 21.42
C VAL A 287 -18.71 21.21 22.90
#